data_259ffedb821e5d22c5761a8c816b53d0
#
_entry.id   259ffedb821e5d22c5761a8c816b53d0
#
_cell.length_a   1.000
_cell.length_b   1.000
_cell.length_c   1.000
_cell.angle_alpha   90.00
_cell.angle_beta   90.00
_cell.angle_gamma   90.00
#
_symmetry.space_group_name_H-M   'P 1'
#
loop_
_entity.id
_entity.type
_entity.pdbx_description
1 polymer ?
#
loop_
_entity_poly.entity_id
_entity_poly.type
_entity_poly.pdbx_seq_one_letter_code
_entity_poly.pdbx_strand_id
1 'polypeptide(L)'
;MIVPATILVMILAACMNANAQGRMPPIPAEKMTDEQKKAFAEFVAARGEPTGPWVALLRSPEVMTRARALSDYLRFKSVLPPRLSEFVILMTARQWTQQYEWNAHYQLALNGGLNPDTAKAIAEGRRPEHMAEDEAILYEFCMEIQRNQSVGDITYARAVSKFGEQGVIDTVSIMGYYTLISMVLNTARTPLPEGTTRALAPFPL
;
A
#
# COMPACT_ATOMS: atom_id res chain seq x y z
N MET A 1 37.53 18.00 -31.08
CA MET A 1 36.10 18.38 -31.25
C MET A 1 35.53 18.55 -29.85
N ILE A 2 35.38 19.78 -29.39
CA ILE A 2 34.89 20.10 -28.05
C ILE A 2 33.36 20.19 -28.15
N VAL A 3 32.65 19.22 -27.59
CA VAL A 3 31.17 19.29 -27.48
C VAL A 3 30.87 20.43 -26.51
N PRO A 4 30.09 21.43 -26.88
CA PRO A 4 29.83 22.57 -26.01
C PRO A 4 29.09 22.13 -24.75
N ALA A 5 29.53 22.63 -23.60
CA ALA A 5 28.99 22.30 -22.25
C ALA A 5 27.46 22.45 -22.12
N THR A 6 26.86 23.28 -22.98
CA THR A 6 25.41 23.53 -23.03
C THR A 6 24.59 22.30 -23.43
N ILE A 7 25.11 21.41 -24.28
CA ILE A 7 24.42 20.19 -24.71
C ILE A 7 24.43 19.15 -23.59
N LEU A 8 25.49 19.09 -22.81
CA LEU A 8 25.62 18.17 -21.68
C LEU A 8 24.63 18.50 -20.56
N VAL A 9 24.41 19.80 -20.28
CA VAL A 9 23.45 20.25 -19.24
C VAL A 9 22.01 19.95 -19.66
N MET A 10 21.64 20.11 -20.94
CA MET A 10 20.28 19.73 -21.40
C MET A 10 20.02 18.24 -21.37
N ILE A 11 21.01 17.40 -21.65
CA ILE A 11 20.85 15.93 -21.56
C ILE A 11 20.70 15.50 -20.10
N LEU A 12 21.44 16.08 -19.15
CA LEU A 12 21.27 15.80 -17.72
C LEU A 12 19.89 16.25 -17.20
N ALA A 13 19.39 17.42 -17.59
CA ALA A 13 18.09 17.92 -17.19
C ALA A 13 16.94 17.05 -17.76
N ALA A 14 17.07 16.55 -18.98
CA ALA A 14 16.11 15.62 -19.57
C ALA A 14 16.10 14.25 -18.85
N CYS A 15 17.26 13.75 -18.42
CA CYS A 15 17.36 12.52 -17.64
C CYS A 15 16.79 12.68 -16.22
N MET A 16 16.92 13.84 -15.60
CA MET A 16 16.37 14.10 -14.26
C MET A 16 14.83 14.18 -14.29
N ASN A 17 14.22 14.75 -15.35
CA ASN A 17 12.76 14.80 -15.50
C ASN A 17 12.14 13.44 -15.85
N ALA A 18 12.85 12.58 -16.60
CA ALA A 18 12.37 11.23 -16.92
C ALA A 18 12.25 10.32 -15.68
N ASN A 19 13.03 10.57 -14.63
CA ASN A 19 12.96 9.80 -13.37
C ASN A 19 11.84 10.25 -12.42
N ALA A 20 11.25 11.43 -12.62
CA ALA A 20 10.11 11.93 -11.83
C ALA A 20 8.76 11.44 -12.38
N GLN A 21 8.72 10.97 -13.62
CA GLN A 21 7.49 10.51 -14.25
C GLN A 21 7.27 9.02 -14.01
N GLY A 22 6.07 8.66 -13.48
CA GLY A 22 5.69 7.26 -13.28
C GLY A 22 5.76 6.46 -14.58
N ARG A 23 6.07 5.15 -14.48
CA ARG A 23 6.18 4.25 -15.65
C ARG A 23 4.83 3.97 -16.31
N MET A 24 3.74 4.10 -15.56
CA MET A 24 2.38 3.76 -15.98
C MET A 24 1.45 4.98 -15.80
N PRO A 25 1.58 6.02 -16.64
CA PRO A 25 0.71 7.19 -16.58
C PRO A 25 -0.75 6.79 -16.92
N PRO A 26 -1.74 7.66 -16.66
CA PRO A 26 -3.13 7.42 -17.08
C PRO A 26 -3.20 7.05 -18.56
N ILE A 27 -4.06 6.08 -18.91
CA ILE A 27 -4.32 5.69 -20.30
C ILE A 27 -5.28 6.72 -20.89
N PRO A 28 -4.92 7.44 -21.97
CA PRO A 28 -5.87 8.33 -22.65
C PRO A 28 -7.12 7.59 -23.09
N ALA A 29 -8.29 8.20 -22.98
CA ALA A 29 -9.57 7.54 -23.23
C ALA A 29 -9.66 6.93 -24.65
N GLU A 30 -9.07 7.60 -25.64
CA GLU A 30 -9.00 7.14 -27.02
C GLU A 30 -8.08 5.94 -27.24
N LYS A 31 -7.22 5.62 -26.26
CA LYS A 31 -6.29 4.47 -26.30
C LYS A 31 -6.75 3.30 -25.45
N MET A 32 -7.85 3.45 -24.72
CA MET A 32 -8.41 2.36 -23.92
C MET A 32 -9.07 1.31 -24.79
N THR A 33 -8.87 0.03 -24.46
CA THR A 33 -9.70 -1.07 -25.00
C THR A 33 -11.12 -0.98 -24.44
N ASP A 34 -12.03 -1.74 -25.02
CA ASP A 34 -13.43 -1.72 -24.56
C ASP A 34 -13.56 -2.30 -23.14
N GLU A 35 -12.76 -3.30 -22.79
CA GLU A 35 -12.68 -3.85 -21.43
C GLU A 35 -12.13 -2.81 -20.43
N GLN A 36 -11.12 -2.02 -20.83
CA GLN A 36 -10.58 -0.95 -20.01
C GLN A 36 -11.60 0.17 -19.80
N LYS A 37 -12.33 0.58 -20.85
CA LYS A 37 -13.40 1.57 -20.76
C LYS A 37 -14.51 1.10 -19.80
N LYS A 38 -14.90 -0.16 -19.91
CA LYS A 38 -15.91 -0.77 -19.03
C LYS A 38 -15.45 -0.75 -17.57
N ALA A 39 -14.25 -1.28 -17.28
CA ALA A 39 -13.70 -1.31 -15.91
C ALA A 39 -13.49 0.10 -15.34
N PHE A 40 -13.04 1.04 -16.17
CA PHE A 40 -12.91 2.45 -15.78
C PHE A 40 -14.26 3.04 -15.38
N ALA A 41 -15.30 2.89 -16.22
CA ALA A 41 -16.64 3.40 -15.94
C ALA A 41 -17.24 2.79 -14.66
N GLU A 42 -17.09 1.48 -14.45
CA GLU A 42 -17.53 0.79 -13.23
C GLU A 42 -16.77 1.27 -11.99
N PHE A 43 -15.49 1.57 -12.12
CA PHE A 43 -14.68 2.10 -11.02
C PHE A 43 -15.11 3.54 -10.68
N VAL A 44 -15.26 4.40 -11.69
CA VAL A 44 -15.69 5.80 -11.50
C VAL A 44 -17.05 5.87 -10.82
N ALA A 45 -18.00 5.04 -11.23
CA ALA A 45 -19.32 4.97 -10.63
C ALA A 45 -19.28 4.58 -9.14
N ALA A 46 -18.29 3.78 -8.73
CA ALA A 46 -18.18 3.28 -7.35
C ALA A 46 -17.31 4.15 -6.44
N ARG A 47 -16.25 4.76 -6.98
CA ARG A 47 -15.18 5.41 -6.18
C ARG A 47 -14.68 6.75 -6.73
N GLY A 48 -15.20 7.23 -7.85
CA GLY A 48 -14.66 8.40 -8.56
C GLY A 48 -13.43 8.06 -9.41
N GLU A 49 -12.70 9.09 -9.84
CA GLU A 49 -11.56 8.93 -10.74
C GLU A 49 -10.45 8.02 -10.15
N PRO A 50 -9.90 7.09 -10.97
CA PRO A 50 -8.81 6.24 -10.53
C PRO A 50 -7.55 7.04 -10.18
N THR A 51 -7.02 6.82 -8.98
CA THR A 51 -5.77 7.41 -8.51
C THR A 51 -4.84 6.31 -7.97
N GLY A 52 -3.56 6.61 -7.77
CA GLY A 52 -2.61 5.69 -7.16
C GLY A 52 -2.52 4.35 -7.90
N PRO A 53 -2.70 3.22 -7.20
CA PRO A 53 -2.56 1.90 -7.80
C PRO A 53 -3.59 1.61 -8.90
N TRP A 54 -4.76 2.26 -8.86
CA TRP A 54 -5.85 2.02 -9.80
C TRP A 54 -5.52 2.48 -11.22
N VAL A 55 -4.70 3.53 -11.35
CA VAL A 55 -4.18 3.99 -12.65
C VAL A 55 -3.36 2.90 -13.34
N ALA A 56 -2.51 2.22 -12.58
CA ALA A 56 -1.70 1.13 -13.09
C ALA A 56 -2.53 -0.14 -13.35
N LEU A 57 -3.42 -0.50 -12.42
CA LEU A 57 -4.27 -1.69 -12.46
C LEU A 57 -5.23 -1.68 -13.64
N LEU A 58 -5.65 -0.51 -14.16
CA LEU A 58 -6.50 -0.40 -15.35
C LEU A 58 -5.91 -1.11 -16.59
N ARG A 59 -4.60 -1.36 -16.62
CA ARG A 59 -3.95 -2.15 -17.69
C ARG A 59 -4.34 -3.63 -17.69
N SER A 60 -4.88 -4.12 -16.56
CA SER A 60 -5.47 -5.44 -16.42
C SER A 60 -6.87 -5.28 -15.80
N PRO A 61 -7.91 -5.04 -16.62
CA PRO A 61 -9.26 -4.69 -16.15
C PRO A 61 -9.84 -5.70 -15.17
N GLU A 62 -9.64 -7.00 -15.44
CA GLU A 62 -10.13 -8.07 -14.56
C GLU A 62 -9.44 -8.06 -13.19
N VAL A 63 -8.11 -7.85 -13.16
CA VAL A 63 -7.38 -7.70 -11.89
C VAL A 63 -7.87 -6.47 -11.13
N MET A 64 -8.06 -5.35 -11.82
CA MET A 64 -8.58 -4.12 -11.19
C MET A 64 -9.95 -4.36 -10.54
N THR A 65 -10.87 -4.99 -11.25
CA THR A 65 -12.23 -5.26 -10.77
C THR A 65 -12.21 -6.17 -9.53
N ARG A 66 -11.43 -7.27 -9.58
CA ARG A 66 -11.34 -8.20 -8.45
C ARG A 66 -10.60 -7.61 -7.26
N ALA A 67 -9.51 -6.89 -7.52
CA ALA A 67 -8.77 -6.18 -6.48
C ALA A 67 -9.65 -5.14 -5.78
N ARG A 68 -10.51 -4.41 -6.53
CA ARG A 68 -11.47 -3.47 -5.94
C ARG A 68 -12.47 -4.19 -5.05
N ALA A 69 -13.06 -5.29 -5.50
CA ALA A 69 -14.03 -6.04 -4.72
C ALA A 69 -13.41 -6.58 -3.41
N LEU A 70 -12.17 -7.09 -3.47
CA LEU A 70 -11.44 -7.52 -2.27
C LEU A 70 -11.14 -6.34 -1.34
N SER A 71 -10.69 -5.21 -1.88
CA SER A 71 -10.46 -3.97 -1.11
C SER A 71 -11.73 -3.51 -0.38
N ASP A 72 -12.89 -3.54 -1.05
CA ASP A 72 -14.16 -3.13 -0.45
C ASP A 72 -14.52 -4.03 0.74
N TYR A 73 -14.28 -5.34 0.63
CA TYR A 73 -14.48 -6.25 1.76
C TYR A 73 -13.50 -5.97 2.90
N LEU A 74 -12.20 -6.00 2.64
CA LEU A 74 -11.16 -5.89 3.65
C LEU A 74 -11.21 -4.57 4.44
N ARG A 75 -11.60 -3.47 3.79
CA ARG A 75 -11.64 -2.15 4.43
C ARG A 75 -12.94 -1.86 5.17
N PHE A 76 -14.07 -2.41 4.70
CA PHE A 76 -15.39 -1.99 5.17
C PHE A 76 -16.26 -3.12 5.74
N LYS A 77 -15.86 -4.38 5.57
CA LYS A 77 -16.63 -5.54 5.97
C LYS A 77 -15.84 -6.61 6.72
N SER A 78 -14.51 -6.43 6.85
CA SER A 78 -13.66 -7.28 7.67
C SER A 78 -14.13 -7.27 9.12
N VAL A 79 -13.89 -8.37 9.84
CA VAL A 79 -14.18 -8.44 11.29
C VAL A 79 -13.18 -7.64 12.13
N LEU A 80 -12.07 -7.21 11.55
CA LEU A 80 -11.12 -6.32 12.23
C LEU A 80 -11.68 -4.89 12.26
N PRO A 81 -11.71 -4.23 13.42
CA PRO A 81 -12.10 -2.83 13.49
C PRO A 81 -11.10 -1.94 12.71
N PRO A 82 -11.53 -0.74 12.22
CA PRO A 82 -10.70 0.15 11.40
C PRO A 82 -9.31 0.42 11.97
N ARG A 83 -9.17 0.59 13.28
CA ARG A 83 -7.86 0.77 13.94
C ARG A 83 -6.90 -0.38 13.65
N LEU A 84 -7.37 -1.62 13.73
CA LEU A 84 -6.55 -2.82 13.56
C LEU A 84 -6.30 -3.15 12.09
N SER A 85 -7.30 -2.97 11.21
CA SER A 85 -7.10 -3.16 9.77
C SER A 85 -6.09 -2.15 9.22
N GLU A 86 -6.21 -0.86 9.59
CA GLU A 86 -5.25 0.16 9.18
C GLU A 86 -3.85 -0.06 9.79
N PHE A 87 -3.76 -0.56 11.03
CA PHE A 87 -2.49 -0.95 11.64
C PHE A 87 -1.76 -2.02 10.79
N VAL A 88 -2.46 -3.07 10.36
CA VAL A 88 -1.89 -4.13 9.50
C VAL A 88 -1.49 -3.57 8.14
N ILE A 89 -2.29 -2.64 7.58
CA ILE A 89 -1.96 -1.95 6.33
C ILE A 89 -0.66 -1.15 6.47
N LEU A 90 -0.50 -0.36 7.53
CA LEU A 90 0.72 0.41 7.78
C LEU A 90 1.95 -0.48 7.96
N MET A 91 1.83 -1.61 8.67
CA MET A 91 2.91 -2.59 8.80
C MET A 91 3.33 -3.14 7.43
N THR A 92 2.36 -3.44 6.56
CA THR A 92 2.63 -3.94 5.21
C THR A 92 3.25 -2.87 4.33
N ALA A 93 2.72 -1.63 4.38
CA ALA A 93 3.30 -0.49 3.65
C ALA A 93 4.76 -0.24 4.07
N ARG A 94 5.07 -0.35 5.39
CA ARG A 94 6.44 -0.23 5.90
C ARG A 94 7.33 -1.35 5.37
N GLN A 95 6.88 -2.59 5.37
CA GLN A 95 7.63 -3.74 4.86
C GLN A 95 8.08 -3.55 3.40
N TRP A 96 7.23 -2.92 2.58
CA TRP A 96 7.51 -2.61 1.18
C TRP A 96 8.14 -1.23 0.97
N THR A 97 8.38 -0.46 2.03
CA THR A 97 8.77 0.97 1.99
C THR A 97 7.87 1.75 1.01
N GLN A 98 6.57 1.42 1.01
CA GLN A 98 5.63 1.98 0.06
C GLN A 98 5.04 3.29 0.59
N GLN A 99 5.61 4.39 0.12
CA GLN A 99 5.27 5.75 0.58
C GLN A 99 3.82 6.15 0.25
N TYR A 100 3.29 5.73 -0.91
CA TYR A 100 1.94 6.08 -1.33
C TYR A 100 0.89 5.45 -0.41
N GLU A 101 1.02 4.13 -0.15
CA GLU A 101 0.12 3.42 0.77
C GLU A 101 0.25 3.94 2.20
N TRP A 102 1.47 4.20 2.66
CA TRP A 102 1.66 4.83 3.96
C TRP A 102 0.89 6.15 4.07
N ASN A 103 1.09 7.05 3.10
CA ASN A 103 0.44 8.35 3.09
C ASN A 103 -1.09 8.24 3.01
N ALA A 104 -1.61 7.33 2.21
CA ALA A 104 -3.05 7.12 2.03
C ALA A 104 -3.73 6.57 3.31
N HIS A 105 -3.00 5.76 4.09
CA HIS A 105 -3.56 5.03 5.23
C HIS A 105 -3.20 5.60 6.60
N TYR A 106 -2.15 6.43 6.70
CA TYR A 106 -1.70 6.99 7.98
C TYR A 106 -2.80 7.77 8.71
N GLN A 107 -3.45 8.71 8.02
CA GLN A 107 -4.52 9.49 8.66
C GLN A 107 -5.76 8.64 8.98
N LEU A 108 -6.06 7.63 8.16
CA LEU A 108 -7.15 6.69 8.41
C LEU A 108 -6.89 5.85 9.67
N ALA A 109 -5.64 5.42 9.88
CA ALA A 109 -5.23 4.72 11.08
C ALA A 109 -5.42 5.58 12.35
N LEU A 110 -4.99 6.85 12.31
CA LEU A 110 -5.19 7.79 13.41
C LEU A 110 -6.67 8.05 13.68
N ASN A 111 -7.47 8.25 12.64
CA ASN A 111 -8.92 8.43 12.74
C ASN A 111 -9.62 7.17 13.28
N GLY A 112 -9.07 5.98 13.02
CA GLY A 112 -9.50 4.71 13.57
C GLY A 112 -9.12 4.51 15.04
N GLY A 113 -8.30 5.40 15.61
CA GLY A 113 -7.87 5.37 17.01
C GLY A 113 -6.48 4.75 17.24
N LEU A 114 -5.66 4.57 16.17
CA LEU A 114 -4.28 4.15 16.34
C LEU A 114 -3.46 5.27 17.01
N ASN A 115 -2.67 4.91 18.03
CA ASN A 115 -1.78 5.86 18.69
C ASN A 115 -0.72 6.38 17.70
N PRO A 116 -0.53 7.72 17.57
CA PRO A 116 0.51 8.30 16.72
C PRO A 116 1.93 7.78 16.99
N ASP A 117 2.27 7.50 18.25
CA ASP A 117 3.58 6.95 18.62
C ASP A 117 3.75 5.50 18.13
N THR A 118 2.66 4.71 18.11
CA THR A 118 2.64 3.39 17.49
C THR A 118 2.90 3.48 15.99
N ALA A 119 2.19 4.36 15.29
CA ALA A 119 2.40 4.58 13.86
C ALA A 119 3.82 5.08 13.56
N LYS A 120 4.36 6.00 14.35
CA LYS A 120 5.73 6.49 14.23
C LYS A 120 6.77 5.37 14.38
N ALA A 121 6.60 4.52 15.41
CA ALA A 121 7.50 3.38 15.61
C ALA A 121 7.50 2.41 14.42
N ILE A 122 6.31 2.14 13.84
CA ILE A 122 6.19 1.34 12.60
C ILE A 122 6.94 2.02 11.45
N ALA A 123 6.76 3.34 11.24
CA ALA A 123 7.45 4.08 10.19
C ALA A 123 8.99 3.98 10.31
N GLU A 124 9.50 3.97 11.53
CA GLU A 124 10.91 3.82 11.85
C GLU A 124 11.41 2.35 11.75
N GLY A 125 10.52 1.39 11.52
CA GLY A 125 10.85 -0.05 11.43
C GLY A 125 11.19 -0.69 12.78
N ARG A 126 10.81 -0.08 13.88
CA ARG A 126 11.03 -0.62 15.24
C ARG A 126 9.70 -1.10 15.85
N ARG A 127 9.81 -1.99 16.83
CA ARG A 127 8.65 -2.46 17.60
C ARG A 127 8.04 -1.27 18.37
N PRO A 128 6.72 -1.00 18.23
CA PRO A 128 6.06 0.00 19.06
C PRO A 128 6.07 -0.38 20.54
N GLU A 129 6.21 0.63 21.40
CA GLU A 129 6.02 0.51 22.83
C GLU A 129 4.55 0.75 23.19
N HIS A 130 4.09 0.22 24.31
CA HIS A 130 2.74 0.48 24.84
C HIS A 130 1.57 0.17 23.88
N MET A 131 1.74 -0.82 22.99
CA MET A 131 0.64 -1.33 22.16
C MET A 131 -0.48 -1.85 23.03
N ALA A 132 -1.73 -1.65 22.63
CA ALA A 132 -2.86 -2.39 23.18
C ALA A 132 -2.65 -3.91 22.97
N GLU A 133 -3.28 -4.75 23.78
CA GLU A 133 -3.10 -6.19 23.70
C GLU A 133 -3.40 -6.75 22.30
N ASP A 134 -4.47 -6.30 21.68
CA ASP A 134 -4.87 -6.70 20.32
C ASP A 134 -3.90 -6.24 19.24
N GLU A 135 -3.33 -5.03 19.39
CA GLU A 135 -2.24 -4.54 18.51
C GLU A 135 -0.98 -5.39 18.66
N ALA A 136 -0.61 -5.73 19.90
CA ALA A 136 0.58 -6.55 20.16
C ALA A 136 0.44 -7.97 19.56
N ILE A 137 -0.75 -8.58 19.65
CA ILE A 137 -1.03 -9.89 19.04
C ILE A 137 -0.91 -9.80 17.51
N LEU A 138 -1.51 -8.80 16.87
CA LEU A 138 -1.41 -8.59 15.43
C LEU A 138 0.01 -8.25 14.99
N TYR A 139 0.74 -7.44 15.77
CA TYR A 139 2.13 -7.11 15.47
C TYR A 139 2.99 -8.38 15.40
N GLU A 140 2.91 -9.24 16.41
CA GLU A 140 3.66 -10.49 16.46
C GLU A 140 3.28 -11.42 15.31
N PHE A 141 1.98 -11.57 15.06
CA PHE A 141 1.46 -12.38 13.96
C PHE A 141 1.97 -11.89 12.59
N CYS A 142 1.82 -10.61 12.30
CA CYS A 142 2.27 -10.02 11.04
C CYS A 142 3.80 -10.10 10.88
N MET A 143 4.56 -9.85 11.95
CA MET A 143 6.02 -9.91 11.90
C MET A 143 6.53 -11.34 11.69
N GLU A 144 5.90 -12.36 12.25
CA GLU A 144 6.26 -13.75 11.98
C GLU A 144 6.01 -14.11 10.51
N ILE A 145 4.85 -13.75 9.93
CA ILE A 145 4.57 -13.97 8.51
C ILE A 145 5.62 -13.27 7.63
N GLN A 146 5.93 -12.00 7.94
CA GLN A 146 6.86 -11.21 7.12
C GLN A 146 8.30 -11.74 7.19
N ARG A 147 8.72 -12.28 8.33
CA ARG A 147 10.10 -12.76 8.53
C ARG A 147 10.29 -14.22 8.18
N ASN A 148 9.33 -15.05 8.58
CA ASN A 148 9.48 -16.51 8.53
C ASN A 148 8.62 -17.15 7.43
N GLN A 149 7.74 -16.37 6.78
CA GLN A 149 6.76 -16.84 5.79
C GLN A 149 5.80 -17.89 6.38
N SER A 150 5.68 -17.91 7.68
CA SER A 150 4.88 -18.84 8.47
C SER A 150 4.59 -18.24 9.85
N VAL A 151 3.68 -18.86 10.59
CA VAL A 151 3.31 -18.49 11.97
C VAL A 151 3.46 -19.71 12.86
N GLY A 152 4.08 -19.51 14.03
CA GLY A 152 4.19 -20.56 15.04
C GLY A 152 2.85 -20.82 15.76
N ASP A 153 2.68 -22.03 16.29
CA ASP A 153 1.41 -22.48 16.92
C ASP A 153 0.96 -21.57 18.05
N ILE A 154 1.88 -21.04 18.85
CA ILE A 154 1.56 -20.16 19.99
C ILE A 154 1.00 -18.83 19.48
N THR A 155 1.63 -18.22 18.51
CA THR A 155 1.20 -16.94 17.90
C THR A 155 -0.14 -17.13 17.19
N TYR A 156 -0.30 -18.23 16.45
CA TYR A 156 -1.55 -18.60 15.80
C TYR A 156 -2.69 -18.75 16.84
N ALA A 157 -2.47 -19.53 17.90
CA ALA A 157 -3.49 -19.77 18.92
C ALA A 157 -3.93 -18.46 19.62
N ARG A 158 -2.99 -17.54 19.89
CA ARG A 158 -3.29 -16.22 20.46
C ARG A 158 -4.14 -15.38 19.50
N ALA A 159 -3.79 -15.37 18.20
CA ALA A 159 -4.55 -14.63 17.19
C ALA A 159 -5.97 -15.19 17.02
N VAL A 160 -6.13 -16.52 16.97
CA VAL A 160 -7.45 -17.18 16.90
C VAL A 160 -8.27 -16.89 18.16
N SER A 161 -7.66 -16.96 19.35
CA SER A 161 -8.35 -16.65 20.62
C SER A 161 -8.90 -15.22 20.65
N LYS A 162 -8.18 -14.27 20.05
CA LYS A 162 -8.56 -12.84 20.06
C LYS A 162 -9.52 -12.47 18.95
N PHE A 163 -9.30 -12.97 17.72
CA PHE A 163 -9.97 -12.50 16.50
C PHE A 163 -10.80 -13.57 15.80
N GLY A 164 -10.76 -14.83 16.28
CA GLY A 164 -11.32 -15.98 15.59
C GLY A 164 -10.55 -16.34 14.31
N GLU A 165 -10.87 -17.46 13.70
CA GLU A 165 -10.25 -17.91 12.45
C GLU A 165 -10.53 -16.94 11.29
N GLN A 166 -11.71 -16.34 11.25
CA GLN A 166 -12.04 -15.31 10.25
C GLN A 166 -11.11 -14.09 10.38
N GLY A 167 -10.87 -13.60 11.61
CA GLY A 167 -9.97 -12.47 11.82
C GLY A 167 -8.52 -12.77 11.45
N VAL A 168 -8.08 -14.02 11.63
CA VAL A 168 -6.78 -14.48 11.15
C VAL A 168 -6.72 -14.44 9.63
N ILE A 169 -7.71 -14.96 8.93
CA ILE A 169 -7.77 -14.95 7.47
C ILE A 169 -7.91 -13.53 6.92
N ASP A 170 -8.70 -12.68 7.56
CA ASP A 170 -8.81 -11.26 7.18
C ASP A 170 -7.45 -10.54 7.33
N THR A 171 -6.71 -10.81 8.42
CA THR A 171 -5.36 -10.26 8.63
C THR A 171 -4.40 -10.67 7.51
N VAL A 172 -4.33 -11.97 7.19
CA VAL A 172 -3.50 -12.50 6.10
C VAL A 172 -3.91 -11.90 4.75
N SER A 173 -5.22 -11.76 4.54
CA SER A 173 -5.76 -11.18 3.31
C SER A 173 -5.42 -9.70 3.17
N ILE A 174 -5.46 -8.91 4.25
CA ILE A 174 -4.99 -7.51 4.25
C ILE A 174 -3.51 -7.45 3.89
N MET A 175 -2.66 -8.27 4.55
CA MET A 175 -1.23 -8.30 4.25
C MET A 175 -0.97 -8.66 2.79
N GLY A 176 -1.59 -9.72 2.28
CA GLY A 176 -1.44 -10.17 0.89
C GLY A 176 -1.93 -9.14 -0.12
N TYR A 177 -3.09 -8.54 0.12
CA TYR A 177 -3.66 -7.49 -0.72
C TYR A 177 -2.74 -6.25 -0.79
N TYR A 178 -2.31 -5.71 0.36
CA TYR A 178 -1.46 -4.52 0.38
C TYR A 178 -0.03 -4.80 -0.07
N THR A 179 0.42 -6.06 -0.01
CA THR A 179 1.64 -6.52 -0.69
C THR A 179 1.48 -6.42 -2.21
N LEU A 180 0.37 -6.93 -2.78
CA LEU A 180 0.05 -6.78 -4.20
C LEU A 180 0.02 -5.30 -4.61
N ILE A 181 -0.69 -4.47 -3.88
CA ILE A 181 -0.80 -3.03 -4.16
C ILE A 181 0.56 -2.34 -4.08
N SER A 182 1.37 -2.66 -3.07
CA SER A 182 2.73 -2.13 -2.93
C SER A 182 3.63 -2.53 -4.12
N MET A 183 3.55 -3.77 -4.57
CA MET A 183 4.28 -4.24 -5.76
C MET A 183 3.84 -3.49 -7.03
N VAL A 184 2.55 -3.28 -7.22
CA VAL A 184 2.01 -2.51 -8.35
C VAL A 184 2.55 -1.08 -8.34
N LEU A 185 2.44 -0.39 -7.21
CA LEU A 185 2.90 0.99 -7.04
C LEU A 185 4.42 1.13 -7.25
N ASN A 186 5.21 0.21 -6.68
CA ASN A 186 6.67 0.18 -6.84
C ASN A 186 7.06 -0.11 -8.30
N THR A 187 6.39 -1.06 -8.96
CA THR A 187 6.62 -1.38 -10.38
C THR A 187 6.25 -0.21 -11.29
N ALA A 188 5.12 0.42 -11.04
CA ALA A 188 4.64 1.59 -11.80
C ALA A 188 5.46 2.86 -11.50
N ARG A 189 6.23 2.89 -10.41
CA ARG A 189 6.86 4.12 -9.86
C ARG A 189 5.83 5.23 -9.72
N THR A 190 4.68 4.87 -9.12
CA THR A 190 3.58 5.82 -8.94
C THR A 190 4.06 7.01 -8.12
N PRO A 191 3.94 8.24 -8.62
CA PRO A 191 4.36 9.43 -7.89
C PRO A 191 3.47 9.64 -6.66
N LEU A 192 4.06 10.22 -5.62
CA LEU A 192 3.29 10.69 -4.48
C LEU A 192 2.43 11.90 -4.91
N PRO A 193 1.28 12.11 -4.26
CA PRO A 193 0.53 13.34 -4.43
C PRO A 193 1.40 14.58 -4.14
N GLU A 194 1.14 15.67 -4.85
CA GLU A 194 1.89 16.91 -4.65
C GLU A 194 1.79 17.40 -3.19
N GLY A 195 2.88 17.92 -2.66
CA GLY A 195 2.96 18.37 -1.27
C GLY A 195 3.11 17.27 -0.22
N THR A 196 3.17 16.00 -0.63
CA THR A 196 3.34 14.87 0.31
C THR A 196 4.79 14.72 0.73
N THR A 197 5.03 14.59 2.04
CA THR A 197 6.35 14.26 2.61
C THR A 197 6.58 12.74 2.60
N ARG A 198 7.80 12.31 2.31
CA ARG A 198 8.19 10.90 2.48
C ARG A 198 8.37 10.60 3.96
N ALA A 199 7.48 9.80 4.53
CA ALA A 199 7.48 9.46 5.94
C ALA A 199 8.36 8.23 6.27
N LEU A 200 8.50 7.30 5.31
CA LEU A 200 9.26 6.07 5.50
C LEU A 200 10.71 6.28 5.05
N ALA A 201 11.65 6.01 5.94
CA ALA A 201 13.06 5.88 5.56
C ALA A 201 13.25 4.62 4.70
N PRO A 202 14.15 4.64 3.68
CA PRO A 202 14.55 3.42 3.00
C PRO A 202 15.06 2.39 4.02
N PHE A 203 14.83 1.09 3.76
CA PHE A 203 15.53 0.09 4.55
C PHE A 203 17.03 0.23 4.31
N PRO A 204 17.85 0.06 5.34
CA PRO A 204 19.27 -0.13 5.12
C PRO A 204 19.44 -1.39 4.25
N LEU A 205 20.15 -1.23 3.13
CA LEU A 205 20.55 -2.33 2.27
C LEU A 205 21.72 -3.09 2.92
#